data_c5e0e18d6e98946cdd9d79183cd78017
#
_entry.id   c5e0e18d6e98946cdd9d79183cd78017
#
_cell.length_a   1.000
_cell.length_b   1.000
_cell.length_c   1.000
_cell.angle_alpha   90.00
_cell.angle_beta   90.00
_cell.angle_gamma   90.00
#
_symmetry.space_group_name_H-M   'P 1'
#
loop_
_entity.id
_entity.type
_entity.pdbx_description
1 polymer ?
#
loop_
_entity_poly.entity_id
_entity_poly.type
_entity_poly.pdbx_seq_one_letter_code
_entity_poly.pdbx_strand_id
1 'polypeptide(L)'
;MDTDFAHDPKYIPQLIKKIRNADLIIGSRYLRKNSTPNWPLLRLFLTHGAHFTTFLLFGHKFDSTNSFRCYNLKKINKNFILYCKSNDYDFFFTSLAILNLKKHKIVEIPMILKSRIIGNSKNYIKYIFKSIFMMFYVFFKIKFNYRFKL
;
A
#
# COMPACT_ATOMS: atom_id res chain seq x y z
N MET A 1 7.40 3.41 7.14
CA MET A 1 6.84 3.18 8.50
C MET A 1 6.48 4.53 9.06
N ASP A 2 5.28 4.68 9.58
CA ASP A 2 4.85 5.95 10.18
C ASP A 2 5.37 6.06 11.62
N THR A 3 5.48 7.30 12.11
CA THR A 3 6.02 7.61 13.45
C THR A 3 4.95 7.70 14.54
N ASP A 4 3.71 7.31 14.23
CA ASP A 4 2.53 7.42 15.11
C ASP A 4 2.29 6.17 15.97
N PHE A 5 3.30 5.28 16.09
CA PHE A 5 3.25 4.01 16.80
C PHE A 5 2.18 3.02 16.32
N ALA A 6 1.50 3.29 15.20
CA ALA A 6 0.55 2.34 14.62
C ALA A 6 1.26 1.10 14.04
N HIS A 7 2.50 1.28 13.58
CA HIS A 7 3.34 0.22 13.05
C HIS A 7 4.35 -0.26 14.11
N ASP A 8 4.16 -1.49 14.60
CA ASP A 8 5.04 -2.10 15.61
C ASP A 8 6.39 -2.48 14.99
N PRO A 9 7.52 -1.93 15.48
CA PRO A 9 8.87 -2.22 14.97
C PRO A 9 9.26 -3.70 15.01
N LYS A 10 8.61 -4.53 15.83
CA LYS A 10 8.89 -5.98 15.93
C LYS A 10 8.74 -6.73 14.59
N TYR A 11 8.02 -6.15 13.62
CA TYR A 11 7.88 -6.74 12.29
C TYR A 11 9.08 -6.45 11.35
N ILE A 12 9.98 -5.51 11.69
CA ILE A 12 11.13 -5.12 10.88
C ILE A 12 12.07 -6.31 10.60
N PRO A 13 12.48 -7.12 11.60
CA PRO A 13 13.35 -8.27 11.33
C PRO A 13 12.75 -9.26 10.32
N GLN A 14 11.43 -9.46 10.35
CA GLN A 14 10.74 -10.33 9.40
C GLN A 14 10.75 -9.75 7.98
N LEU A 15 10.58 -8.43 7.82
CA LEU A 15 10.72 -7.76 6.53
C LEU A 15 12.12 -7.96 5.96
N ILE A 16 13.17 -7.71 6.78
CA ILE A 16 14.57 -7.81 6.36
C ILE A 16 14.94 -9.25 5.98
N LYS A 17 14.44 -10.24 6.72
CA LYS A 17 14.68 -11.66 6.38
C LYS A 17 14.05 -12.01 5.04
N LYS A 18 12.82 -11.61 4.79
CA LYS A 18 12.07 -11.99 3.57
C LYS A 18 12.46 -11.20 2.33
N ILE A 19 12.98 -9.97 2.47
CA ILE A 19 13.34 -9.13 1.31
C ILE A 19 14.50 -9.70 0.48
N ARG A 20 15.30 -10.58 1.05
CA ARG A 20 16.37 -11.27 0.31
C ARG A 20 15.83 -12.06 -0.88
N ASN A 21 14.61 -12.63 -0.75
CA ASN A 21 13.96 -13.47 -1.73
C ASN A 21 12.77 -12.80 -2.44
N ALA A 22 12.59 -11.49 -2.25
CA ALA A 22 11.51 -10.71 -2.85
C ALA A 22 12.03 -9.34 -3.30
N ASP A 23 11.20 -8.63 -4.06
CA ASP A 23 11.50 -7.28 -4.52
C ASP A 23 10.76 -6.25 -3.66
N LEU A 24 9.55 -6.58 -3.22
CA LEU A 24 8.74 -5.77 -2.30
C LEU A 24 8.13 -6.68 -1.23
N ILE A 25 8.25 -6.28 0.04
CA ILE A 25 7.49 -6.88 1.14
C ILE A 25 6.49 -5.85 1.67
N ILE A 26 5.27 -6.29 1.91
CA ILE A 26 4.17 -5.47 2.44
C ILE A 26 3.69 -6.07 3.75
N GLY A 27 3.58 -5.24 4.79
CA GLY A 27 2.82 -5.62 5.98
C GLY A 27 1.33 -5.59 5.66
N SER A 28 0.65 -6.74 5.69
CA SER A 28 -0.73 -6.86 5.28
C SER A 28 -1.68 -7.01 6.45
N ARG A 29 -2.78 -6.25 6.39
CA ARG A 29 -3.90 -6.32 7.34
C ARG A 29 -4.86 -7.45 7.00
N TYR A 30 -4.78 -8.00 5.79
CA TYR A 30 -5.74 -8.98 5.27
C TYR A 30 -5.32 -10.44 5.47
N LEU A 31 -4.05 -10.70 5.81
CA LEU A 31 -3.53 -12.05 6.04
C LEU A 31 -3.83 -12.59 7.45
N ARG A 32 -4.38 -11.77 8.34
CA ARG A 32 -4.68 -12.17 9.72
C ARG A 32 -6.05 -11.63 10.15
N LYS A 33 -6.83 -12.47 10.84
CA LYS A 33 -8.05 -12.03 11.54
C LYS A 33 -7.67 -11.06 12.67
N ASN A 34 -8.55 -10.11 12.97
CA ASN A 34 -8.36 -9.09 14.03
C ASN A 34 -7.05 -8.29 13.87
N SER A 35 -6.67 -7.99 12.65
CA SER A 35 -5.45 -7.23 12.33
C SER A 35 -5.58 -5.73 12.60
N THR A 36 -6.79 -5.23 12.80
CA THR A 36 -7.13 -3.81 13.01
C THR A 36 -7.98 -3.63 14.27
N PRO A 37 -7.42 -3.95 15.47
CA PRO A 37 -8.18 -3.86 16.71
C PRO A 37 -8.61 -2.41 16.97
N ASN A 38 -9.84 -2.27 17.50
CA ASN A 38 -10.42 -0.99 17.91
C ASN A 38 -10.56 0.06 16.79
N TRP A 39 -10.58 -0.38 15.51
CA TRP A 39 -10.88 0.54 14.44
C TRP A 39 -12.39 0.81 14.36
N PRO A 40 -12.80 2.09 14.16
CA PRO A 40 -14.20 2.43 13.91
C PRO A 40 -14.75 1.69 12.67
N LEU A 41 -16.01 1.28 12.72
CA LEU A 41 -16.67 0.55 11.63
C LEU A 41 -16.58 1.30 10.29
N LEU A 42 -16.77 2.61 10.31
CA LEU A 42 -16.62 3.45 9.10
C LEU A 42 -15.22 3.32 8.49
N ARG A 43 -14.17 3.33 9.32
CA ARG A 43 -12.78 3.16 8.85
C ARG A 43 -12.55 1.79 8.24
N LEU A 44 -13.11 0.74 8.86
CA LEU A 44 -13.04 -0.62 8.34
C LEU A 44 -13.72 -0.70 6.97
N PHE A 45 -14.95 -0.21 6.87
CA PHE A 45 -15.71 -0.20 5.61
C PHE A 45 -14.94 0.50 4.49
N LEU A 46 -14.41 1.69 4.75
CA LEU A 46 -13.65 2.47 3.77
C LEU A 46 -12.33 1.78 3.37
N THR A 47 -11.66 1.16 4.33
CA THR A 47 -10.41 0.43 4.07
C THR A 47 -10.64 -0.83 3.23
N HIS A 48 -11.68 -1.59 3.54
CA HIS A 48 -12.07 -2.77 2.74
C HIS A 48 -12.60 -2.35 1.35
N GLY A 49 -13.36 -1.27 1.27
CA GLY A 49 -13.81 -0.69 -0.01
C GLY A 49 -12.63 -0.27 -0.89
N ALA A 50 -11.64 0.41 -0.35
CA ALA A 50 -10.43 0.78 -1.07
C ALA A 50 -9.65 -0.46 -1.54
N HIS A 51 -9.53 -1.48 -0.70
CA HIS A 51 -8.87 -2.74 -1.07
C HIS A 51 -9.62 -3.46 -2.22
N PHE A 52 -10.93 -3.53 -2.13
CA PHE A 52 -11.77 -4.11 -3.18
C PHE A 52 -11.66 -3.32 -4.49
N THR A 53 -11.68 -1.99 -4.42
CA THR A 53 -11.49 -1.12 -5.59
C THR A 53 -10.13 -1.36 -6.25
N THR A 54 -9.04 -1.47 -5.47
CA THR A 54 -7.71 -1.77 -6.04
C THR A 54 -7.65 -3.16 -6.64
N PHE A 55 -8.35 -4.15 -6.07
CA PHE A 55 -8.46 -5.46 -6.67
C PHE A 55 -9.17 -5.42 -8.03
N LEU A 56 -10.30 -4.72 -8.14
CA LEU A 56 -11.03 -4.57 -9.40
C LEU A 56 -10.22 -3.84 -10.47
N LEU A 57 -9.54 -2.76 -10.10
CA LEU A 57 -8.79 -1.92 -11.04
C LEU A 57 -7.47 -2.55 -11.49
N PHE A 58 -6.73 -3.15 -10.57
CA PHE A 58 -5.34 -3.59 -10.83
C PHE A 58 -5.15 -5.12 -10.80
N GLY A 59 -6.19 -5.89 -10.50
CA GLY A 59 -6.17 -7.35 -10.55
C GLY A 59 -5.31 -8.05 -9.50
N HIS A 60 -4.92 -7.34 -8.41
CA HIS A 60 -4.11 -7.93 -7.34
C HIS A 60 -4.79 -7.87 -5.98
N LYS A 61 -4.47 -8.83 -5.11
CA LYS A 61 -5.05 -8.96 -3.75
C LYS A 61 -4.16 -8.39 -2.63
N PHE A 62 -3.06 -7.72 -2.99
CA PHE A 62 -2.12 -7.16 -2.01
C PHE A 62 -2.71 -5.96 -1.25
N ASP A 63 -2.25 -5.73 -0.02
CA ASP A 63 -2.62 -4.56 0.76
C ASP A 63 -2.02 -3.28 0.14
N SER A 64 -2.83 -2.60 -0.65
CA SER A 64 -2.42 -1.48 -1.49
C SER A 64 -2.23 -0.17 -0.73
N THR A 65 -2.88 -0.02 0.41
CA THR A 65 -2.94 1.26 1.15
C THR A 65 -2.08 1.29 2.41
N ASN A 66 -1.46 0.17 2.78
CA ASN A 66 -0.55 0.15 3.92
C ASN A 66 0.81 0.73 3.57
N SER A 67 1.33 1.63 4.42
CA SER A 67 2.63 2.27 4.31
C SER A 67 3.79 1.41 4.84
N PHE A 68 3.52 0.32 5.57
CA PHE A 68 4.56 -0.53 6.14
C PHE A 68 5.13 -1.47 5.08
N ARG A 69 6.18 -1.01 4.40
CA ARG A 69 6.77 -1.70 3.24
C ARG A 69 8.28 -1.71 3.29
N CYS A 70 8.87 -2.73 2.68
CA CYS A 70 10.30 -2.84 2.45
C CYS A 70 10.57 -3.08 0.96
N TYR A 71 11.33 -2.19 0.33
CA TYR A 71 11.69 -2.25 -1.09
C TYR A 71 13.14 -2.72 -1.24
N ASN A 72 13.39 -3.69 -2.11
CA ASN A 72 14.74 -4.12 -2.46
C ASN A 72 15.31 -3.25 -3.58
N LEU A 73 16.01 -2.19 -3.21
CA LEU A 73 16.56 -1.23 -4.18
C LEU A 73 17.71 -1.79 -5.04
N LYS A 74 18.19 -3.01 -4.76
CA LYS A 74 19.15 -3.71 -5.65
C LYS A 74 18.42 -4.39 -6.82
N LYS A 75 17.16 -4.77 -6.63
CA LYS A 75 16.34 -5.48 -7.64
C LYS A 75 15.36 -4.57 -8.35
N ILE A 76 14.91 -3.51 -7.69
CA ILE A 76 13.98 -2.52 -8.26
C ILE A 76 14.78 -1.38 -8.83
N ASN A 77 14.55 -1.04 -10.10
CA ASN A 77 15.11 0.17 -10.70
C ASN A 77 14.57 1.40 -9.95
N LYS A 78 15.48 2.19 -9.37
CA LYS A 78 15.12 3.37 -8.57
C LYS A 78 14.29 4.41 -9.34
N ASN A 79 14.40 4.44 -10.66
CA ASN A 79 13.63 5.33 -11.51
C ASN A 79 12.11 5.06 -11.45
N PHE A 80 11.65 3.90 -10.92
CA PHE A 80 10.22 3.67 -10.75
C PHE A 80 9.55 4.73 -9.85
N ILE A 81 10.30 5.28 -8.89
CA ILE A 81 9.84 6.34 -8.00
C ILE A 81 9.45 7.60 -8.81
N LEU A 82 10.17 7.90 -9.89
CA LEU A 82 9.88 9.03 -10.77
C LEU A 82 8.53 8.89 -11.49
N TYR A 83 8.04 7.68 -11.65
CA TYR A 83 6.70 7.41 -12.22
C TYR A 83 5.60 7.56 -11.17
N CYS A 84 5.94 7.42 -9.89
CA CYS A 84 5.03 7.64 -8.77
C CYS A 84 5.03 9.13 -8.41
N LYS A 85 4.52 10.01 -9.29
CA LYS A 85 4.54 11.49 -9.15
C LYS A 85 3.72 12.02 -7.96
N SER A 86 3.57 11.27 -6.90
CA SER A 86 2.76 11.60 -5.75
C SER A 86 3.59 11.78 -4.49
N ASN A 87 3.26 12.82 -3.75
CA ASN A 87 3.81 13.10 -2.42
C ASN A 87 2.86 12.65 -1.29
N ASP A 88 1.76 11.98 -1.62
CA ASP A 88 0.69 11.60 -0.70
C ASP A 88 0.51 10.07 -0.60
N TYR A 89 -0.55 9.63 0.03
CA TYR A 89 -0.94 8.22 0.21
C TYR A 89 -1.09 7.43 -1.09
N ASP A 90 -1.34 8.10 -2.21
CA ASP A 90 -1.43 7.50 -3.53
C ASP A 90 -0.10 6.89 -4.02
N PHE A 91 1.05 7.29 -3.44
CA PHE A 91 2.33 6.62 -3.69
C PHE A 91 2.25 5.11 -3.44
N PHE A 92 1.57 4.68 -2.38
CA PHE A 92 1.56 3.27 -1.99
C PHE A 92 0.83 2.39 -3.00
N PHE A 93 -0.35 2.76 -3.47
CA PHE A 93 -1.04 1.96 -4.46
C PHE A 93 -0.46 2.14 -5.86
N THR A 94 0.06 3.33 -6.22
CA THR A 94 0.72 3.57 -7.51
C THR A 94 1.99 2.74 -7.64
N SER A 95 2.87 2.78 -6.64
CA SER A 95 4.10 2.01 -6.63
C SER A 95 3.83 0.50 -6.71
N LEU A 96 2.82 0.02 -5.99
CA LEU A 96 2.42 -1.37 -6.02
C LEU A 96 1.88 -1.78 -7.39
N ALA A 97 0.99 -0.97 -8.00
CA ALA A 97 0.45 -1.23 -9.32
C ALA A 97 1.56 -1.32 -10.38
N ILE A 98 2.53 -0.39 -10.37
CA ILE A 98 3.66 -0.39 -11.30
C ILE A 98 4.53 -1.63 -11.11
N LEU A 99 4.89 -1.97 -9.87
CA LEU A 99 5.73 -3.13 -9.58
C LEU A 99 5.03 -4.44 -9.94
N ASN A 100 3.73 -4.55 -9.68
CA ASN A 100 2.92 -5.70 -10.06
C ASN A 100 2.84 -5.86 -11.59
N LEU A 101 2.65 -4.79 -12.34
CA LEU A 101 2.66 -4.81 -13.81
C LEU A 101 4.01 -5.24 -14.38
N LYS A 102 5.09 -4.81 -13.75
CA LYS A 102 6.46 -5.21 -14.12
C LYS A 102 6.83 -6.60 -13.61
N LYS A 103 5.87 -7.36 -13.08
CA LYS A 103 6.04 -8.74 -12.58
C LYS A 103 7.10 -8.88 -11.50
N HIS A 104 7.33 -7.84 -10.71
CA HIS A 104 8.19 -7.93 -9.54
C HIS A 104 7.62 -8.91 -8.51
N LYS A 105 8.52 -9.59 -7.80
CA LYS A 105 8.13 -10.54 -6.75
C LYS A 105 7.69 -9.78 -5.49
N ILE A 106 6.37 -9.74 -5.27
CA ILE A 106 5.73 -9.08 -4.14
C ILE A 106 5.30 -10.14 -3.13
N VAL A 107 5.63 -9.94 -1.86
CA VAL A 107 5.28 -10.85 -0.78
C VAL A 107 4.64 -10.05 0.36
N GLU A 108 3.64 -10.63 1.01
CA GLU A 108 3.01 -10.04 2.19
C GLU A 108 3.42 -10.79 3.47
N ILE A 109 3.45 -10.06 4.58
CA ILE A 109 3.55 -10.61 5.91
C ILE A 109 2.34 -10.16 6.74
N PRO A 110 1.77 -11.04 7.58
CA PRO A 110 0.66 -10.66 8.44
C PRO A 110 1.14 -9.66 9.49
N MET A 111 0.38 -8.59 9.70
CA MET A 111 0.65 -7.62 10.75
C MET A 111 -0.63 -7.15 11.44
N ILE A 112 -0.47 -6.66 12.66
CA ILE A 112 -1.52 -5.95 13.39
C ILE A 112 -1.24 -4.45 13.27
N LEU A 113 -2.22 -3.70 12.80
CA LEU A 113 -2.19 -2.25 12.73
C LEU A 113 -3.12 -1.67 13.79
N LYS A 114 -2.55 -1.18 14.87
CA LYS A 114 -3.30 -0.57 15.97
C LYS A 114 -3.91 0.78 15.54
N SER A 115 -4.97 1.19 16.23
CA SER A 115 -5.44 2.58 16.12
C SER A 115 -4.36 3.52 16.65
N ARG A 116 -4.28 4.72 16.06
CA ARG A 116 -3.35 5.76 16.54
C ARG A 116 -3.65 6.08 18.00
N ILE A 117 -2.60 6.19 18.81
CA ILE A 117 -2.70 6.56 20.22
C ILE A 117 -2.82 8.09 20.34
N ILE A 118 -2.20 8.83 19.42
CA ILE A 118 -2.12 10.29 19.44
C ILE A 118 -2.58 10.85 18.08
N GLY A 119 -3.45 11.88 18.12
CA GLY A 119 -3.85 12.67 16.97
C GLY A 119 -5.20 12.27 16.37
N ASN A 120 -6.04 13.29 16.14
CA ASN A 120 -7.30 13.17 15.39
C ASN A 120 -7.02 13.40 13.89
N SER A 121 -7.51 12.52 13.04
CA SER A 121 -7.45 12.72 11.60
C SER A 121 -8.43 13.84 11.20
N LYS A 122 -7.91 15.05 11.05
CA LYS A 122 -8.69 16.16 10.49
C LYS A 122 -8.90 15.89 8.99
N ASN A 123 -10.15 15.98 8.51
CA ASN A 123 -10.53 15.86 7.09
C ASN A 123 -10.43 14.44 6.45
N TYR A 124 -10.75 13.40 7.19
CA TYR A 124 -10.74 12.02 6.72
C TYR A 124 -11.52 11.80 5.41
N ILE A 125 -12.71 12.38 5.28
CA ILE A 125 -13.60 12.26 4.12
C ILE A 125 -12.94 12.83 2.85
N LYS A 126 -12.33 14.02 2.92
CA LYS A 126 -11.65 14.65 1.78
C LYS A 126 -10.51 13.79 1.24
N TYR A 127 -9.73 13.15 2.13
CA TYR A 127 -8.64 12.27 1.72
C TYR A 127 -9.14 10.99 1.05
N ILE A 128 -10.30 10.48 1.45
CA ILE A 128 -10.91 9.30 0.82
C ILE A 128 -11.31 9.60 -0.62
N PHE A 129 -12.05 10.68 -0.86
CA PHE A 129 -12.44 11.07 -2.22
C PHE A 129 -11.21 11.32 -3.10
N LYS A 130 -10.19 12.00 -2.57
CA LYS A 130 -8.93 12.20 -3.28
C LYS A 130 -8.26 10.86 -3.63
N SER A 131 -8.21 9.92 -2.70
CA SER A 131 -7.60 8.60 -2.92
C SER A 131 -8.35 7.79 -3.96
N ILE A 132 -9.68 7.78 -3.92
CA ILE A 132 -10.51 7.09 -4.93
C ILE A 132 -10.28 7.70 -6.31
N PHE A 133 -10.36 9.02 -6.42
CA PHE A 133 -10.08 9.71 -7.68
C PHE A 133 -8.69 9.38 -8.23
N MET A 134 -7.67 9.39 -7.36
CA MET A 134 -6.30 9.04 -7.75
C MET A 134 -6.15 7.58 -8.16
N MET A 135 -6.89 6.64 -7.56
CA MET A 135 -6.89 5.23 -8.00
C MET A 135 -7.38 5.11 -9.45
N PHE A 136 -8.48 5.77 -9.80
CA PHE A 136 -8.97 5.79 -11.18
C PHE A 136 -8.00 6.50 -12.13
N TYR A 137 -7.47 7.66 -11.73
CA TYR A 137 -6.46 8.38 -12.52
C TYR A 137 -5.25 7.51 -12.83
N VAL A 138 -4.69 6.84 -11.82
CA VAL A 138 -3.54 5.93 -11.98
C VAL A 138 -3.91 4.75 -12.88
N PHE A 139 -5.09 4.16 -12.69
CA PHE A 139 -5.58 3.06 -13.52
C PHE A 139 -5.64 3.47 -15.01
N PHE A 140 -6.29 4.59 -15.33
CA PHE A 140 -6.37 5.08 -16.71
C PHE A 140 -4.99 5.41 -17.27
N LYS A 141 -4.13 6.06 -16.48
CA LYS A 141 -2.78 6.38 -16.88
C LYS A 141 -1.95 5.12 -17.18
N ILE A 142 -2.05 4.08 -16.37
CA ILE A 142 -1.37 2.81 -16.60
C ILE A 142 -1.94 2.12 -17.85
N LYS A 143 -3.27 2.09 -18.00
CA LYS A 143 -3.95 1.40 -19.10
C LYS A 143 -3.70 2.06 -20.46
N PHE A 144 -3.68 3.39 -20.52
CA PHE A 144 -3.59 4.16 -21.77
C PHE A 144 -2.20 4.72 -22.06
N ASN A 145 -1.27 4.72 -21.11
CA ASN A 145 0.06 5.28 -21.30
C ASN A 145 1.09 4.18 -21.60
N TYR A 146 1.54 4.10 -22.85
CA TYR A 146 2.55 3.14 -23.32
C TYR A 146 3.88 3.19 -22.53
N ARG A 147 4.22 4.31 -21.90
CA ARG A 147 5.44 4.45 -21.08
C ARG A 147 5.51 3.52 -19.87
N PHE A 148 4.39 2.97 -19.41
CA PHE A 148 4.35 2.00 -18.31
C PHE A 148 4.42 0.54 -18.78
N LYS A 149 4.37 0.30 -20.09
CA LYS A 149 4.44 -1.03 -20.68
C LYS A 149 5.88 -1.53 -20.95
N LEU A 150 6.89 -0.71 -20.61
CA LEU A 150 8.29 -1.07 -20.77
C LEU A 150 8.92 -1.57 -19.49
#